data_a44a32451e635125860883053d8fd60e
#
_entry.id   a44a32451e635125860883053d8fd60e
#
_cell.length_a   1.000
_cell.length_b   1.000
_cell.length_c   1.000
_cell.angle_alpha   90.00
_cell.angle_beta   90.00
_cell.angle_gamma   90.00
#
_symmetry.space_group_name_H-M   'P 1'
#
loop_
_entity.id
_entity.type
_entity.pdbx_description
1 polymer ?
#
loop_
_entity_poly.entity_id
_entity_poly.type
_entity_poly.pdbx_seq_one_letter_code
_entity_poly.pdbx_strand_id
1 'polypeptide(L)'
;MSKNWTFLSHHAHVLLALSENPNLTIEELAKIAGLTTRSIVNVLKDLEDGGYLVKSREGRNNHYEINLKAQLRHSTSREHTIGELISALGQIAR
;
A
#
# COMPACT_ATOMS: atom_id res chain seq x y z
N MET A 1 -15.43 -15.86 17.85
CA MET A 1 -15.09 -16.39 16.53
C MET A 1 -14.44 -15.33 15.69
N SER A 2 -13.30 -15.63 15.16
CA SER A 2 -12.61 -14.65 14.34
C SER A 2 -13.15 -14.63 12.93
N LYS A 3 -13.15 -13.46 12.34
CA LYS A 3 -13.45 -13.25 10.94
C LYS A 3 -12.16 -12.95 10.21
N ASN A 4 -12.02 -13.50 9.01
CA ASN A 4 -10.80 -13.31 8.24
C ASN A 4 -10.92 -12.16 7.24
N TRP A 5 -11.76 -11.20 7.54
CA TRP A 5 -11.93 -10.06 6.66
C TRP A 5 -11.52 -8.76 7.35
N THR A 6 -11.11 -7.79 6.53
CA THR A 6 -10.77 -6.44 6.98
C THR A 6 -11.53 -5.44 6.12
N PHE A 7 -11.72 -4.23 6.63
CA PHE A 7 -12.38 -3.19 5.84
C PHE A 7 -11.52 -2.73 4.66
N LEU A 8 -10.21 -2.90 4.76
CA LEU A 8 -9.30 -2.50 3.69
C LEU A 8 -8.70 -3.72 3.03
N SER A 9 -8.43 -3.60 1.74
CA SER A 9 -7.78 -4.66 0.98
C SER A 9 -6.31 -4.78 1.37
N HIS A 10 -5.68 -5.88 0.97
CA HIS A 10 -4.24 -6.04 1.15
C HIS A 10 -3.46 -4.95 0.43
N HIS A 11 -3.96 -4.49 -0.71
CA HIS A 11 -3.35 -3.38 -1.45
C HIS A 11 -3.33 -2.11 -0.60
N ALA A 12 -4.42 -1.82 0.11
CA ALA A 12 -4.48 -0.66 0.98
C ALA A 12 -3.52 -0.80 2.16
N HIS A 13 -3.44 -1.97 2.77
CA HIS A 13 -2.52 -2.20 3.89
C HIS A 13 -1.06 -2.00 3.47
N VAL A 14 -0.69 -2.48 2.28
CA VAL A 14 0.66 -2.30 1.76
C VAL A 14 0.96 -0.82 1.52
N LEU A 15 0.01 -0.10 0.90
CA LEU A 15 0.19 1.34 0.67
C LEU A 15 0.35 2.11 1.98
N LEU A 16 -0.47 1.80 2.97
CA LEU A 16 -0.38 2.48 4.26
C LEU A 16 0.95 2.21 4.96
N ALA A 17 1.43 0.97 4.90
CA ALA A 17 2.73 0.63 5.46
C ALA A 17 3.85 1.41 4.77
N LEU A 18 3.82 1.48 3.44
CA LEU A 18 4.83 2.21 2.67
C LEU A 18 4.74 3.71 2.90
N SER A 19 3.56 4.24 3.21
CA SER A 19 3.42 5.66 3.52
C SER A 19 4.18 6.02 4.80
N GLU A 20 4.31 5.08 5.71
CA GLU A 20 5.06 5.30 6.95
C GLU A 20 6.55 5.06 6.78
N ASN A 21 6.92 4.09 5.94
CA ASN A 21 8.32 3.76 5.69
C ASN A 21 8.47 3.29 4.24
N PRO A 22 8.90 4.17 3.32
CA PRO A 22 9.02 3.82 1.90
C PRO A 22 10.15 2.83 1.58
N ASN A 23 10.95 2.47 2.57
CA ASN A 23 12.09 1.57 2.40
C ASN A 23 11.85 0.18 2.96
N LEU A 24 10.63 -0.17 3.31
CA LEU A 24 10.32 -1.50 3.83
C LEU A 24 10.68 -2.59 2.81
N THR A 25 11.25 -3.67 3.31
CA THR A 25 11.55 -4.83 2.47
C THR A 25 10.27 -5.64 2.21
N ILE A 26 10.36 -6.53 1.23
CA ILE A 26 9.24 -7.43 0.94
C ILE A 26 8.90 -8.29 2.15
N GLU A 27 9.93 -8.78 2.86
CA GLU A 27 9.72 -9.58 4.06
C GLU A 27 9.01 -8.80 5.17
N GLU A 28 9.41 -7.54 5.35
CA GLU A 28 8.77 -6.68 6.34
C GLU A 28 7.32 -6.39 5.98
N LEU A 29 7.05 -6.11 4.71
CA LEU A 29 5.69 -5.90 4.23
C LEU A 29 4.83 -7.15 4.42
N ALA A 30 5.41 -8.33 4.17
CA ALA A 30 4.71 -9.59 4.34
C ALA A 30 4.26 -9.77 5.79
N LYS A 31 5.12 -9.45 6.74
CA LYS A 31 4.78 -9.53 8.16
C LYS A 31 3.68 -8.54 8.54
N ILE A 32 3.81 -7.32 8.08
CA ILE A 32 2.84 -6.26 8.41
C ILE A 32 1.45 -6.61 7.84
N ALA A 33 1.41 -7.07 6.60
CA ALA A 33 0.14 -7.36 5.92
C ALA A 33 -0.41 -8.75 6.21
N GLY A 34 0.37 -9.61 6.85
CA GLY A 34 -0.04 -10.99 7.11
C GLY A 34 -0.12 -11.82 5.84
N LEU A 35 0.79 -11.58 4.90
CA LEU A 35 0.82 -12.25 3.60
C LEU A 35 2.16 -12.94 3.38
N THR A 36 2.20 -13.82 2.38
CA THR A 36 3.47 -14.39 1.91
C THR A 36 4.24 -13.34 1.12
N THR A 37 5.55 -13.54 0.98
CA THR A 37 6.36 -12.64 0.17
C THR A 37 5.92 -12.66 -1.29
N ARG A 38 5.46 -13.81 -1.79
CA ARG A 38 4.95 -13.90 -3.15
C ARG A 38 3.71 -13.05 -3.34
N SER A 39 2.79 -13.08 -2.39
CA SER A 39 1.60 -12.24 -2.43
C SER A 39 1.96 -10.76 -2.40
N ILE A 40 2.96 -10.38 -1.60
CA ILE A 40 3.42 -8.99 -1.57
C ILE A 40 3.96 -8.56 -2.93
N VAL A 41 4.76 -9.41 -3.59
CA VAL A 41 5.26 -9.08 -4.93
C VAL A 41 4.11 -8.83 -5.89
N ASN A 42 3.06 -9.64 -5.84
CA ASN A 42 1.88 -9.47 -6.68
C ASN A 42 1.13 -8.18 -6.37
N VAL A 43 0.98 -7.85 -5.08
CA VAL A 43 0.33 -6.62 -4.66
C VAL A 43 1.12 -5.39 -5.14
N LEU A 44 2.43 -5.42 -4.97
CA LEU A 44 3.29 -4.33 -5.42
C LEU A 44 3.20 -4.14 -6.93
N LYS A 45 3.19 -5.23 -7.68
CA LYS A 45 3.05 -5.16 -9.13
C LYS A 45 1.72 -4.54 -9.53
N ASP A 46 0.63 -4.94 -8.88
CA ASP A 46 -0.68 -4.36 -9.15
C ASP A 46 -0.66 -2.84 -8.89
N LEU A 47 -0.03 -2.42 -7.80
CA LEU A 47 0.03 -1.02 -7.44
C LEU A 47 0.88 -0.21 -8.42
N GLU A 48 2.00 -0.78 -8.87
CA GLU A 48 2.83 -0.13 -9.88
C GLU A 48 2.10 -0.04 -11.22
N ASP A 49 1.49 -1.14 -11.64
CA ASP A 49 0.77 -1.20 -12.93
C ASP A 49 -0.42 -0.24 -12.94
N GLY A 50 -1.05 -0.05 -11.79
CA GLY A 50 -2.18 0.86 -11.67
C GLY A 50 -1.79 2.33 -11.53
N GLY A 51 -0.50 2.63 -11.42
CA GLY A 51 -0.03 4.00 -11.27
C GLY A 51 -0.08 4.53 -9.84
N TYR A 52 -0.20 3.64 -8.85
CA TYR A 52 -0.26 4.04 -7.45
C TYR A 52 1.12 4.11 -6.80
N LEU A 53 2.07 3.37 -7.32
CA LEU A 53 3.45 3.36 -6.80
C LEU A 53 4.43 3.56 -7.94
N VAL A 54 5.51 4.25 -7.63
CA VAL A 54 6.69 4.35 -8.49
C VAL A 54 7.86 3.76 -7.73
N LYS A 55 8.49 2.73 -8.29
CA LYS A 55 9.63 2.07 -7.69
C LYS A 55 10.93 2.67 -8.21
N SER A 56 11.85 2.93 -7.29
CA SER A 56 13.22 3.31 -7.64
C SER A 56 14.17 2.48 -6.80
N ARG A 57 15.45 2.55 -7.11
CA ARG A 57 16.46 1.86 -6.33
C ARG A 57 17.39 2.87 -5.69
N GLU A 58 17.68 2.62 -4.42
CA GLU A 58 18.68 3.36 -3.67
C GLU A 58 19.70 2.35 -3.17
N GLY A 59 20.82 2.24 -3.88
CA GLY A 59 21.80 1.19 -3.60
C GLY A 59 21.20 -0.18 -3.88
N ARG A 60 21.14 -1.03 -2.87
CA ARG A 60 20.61 -2.38 -2.99
C ARG A 60 19.13 -2.46 -2.64
N ASN A 61 18.57 -1.39 -2.12
CA ASN A 61 17.20 -1.40 -1.61
C ASN A 61 16.25 -0.77 -2.61
N ASN A 62 15.03 -1.30 -2.64
CA ASN A 62 13.94 -0.67 -3.37
C ASN A 62 13.37 0.46 -2.52
N HIS A 63 12.98 1.51 -3.21
CA HIS A 63 12.32 2.66 -2.60
C HIS A 63 11.04 2.90 -3.36
N TYR A 64 9.93 3.04 -2.64
CA TYR A 64 8.62 3.22 -3.26
C TYR A 64 8.05 4.59 -2.94
N GLU A 65 7.69 5.32 -3.98
CA GLU A 65 6.98 6.57 -3.82
C GLU A 65 5.52 6.36 -4.18
N ILE A 66 4.64 6.90 -3.34
CA ILE A 66 3.20 6.76 -3.53
C ILE A 66 2.70 7.94 -4.33
N ASN A 67 1.89 7.66 -5.35
CA ASN A 67 1.22 8.69 -6.11
C ASN A 67 -0.02 9.16 -5.35
N LEU A 68 0.14 10.20 -4.55
CA LEU A 68 -0.93 10.71 -3.70
C LEU A 68 -2.13 11.25 -4.47
N LYS A 69 -1.93 11.58 -5.73
CA LYS A 69 -3.00 12.13 -6.58
C LYS A 69 -3.80 11.06 -7.28
N ALA A 70 -3.39 9.79 -7.22
CA ALA A 70 -4.11 8.71 -7.85
C ALA A 70 -5.48 8.54 -7.20
N GLN A 71 -6.49 8.34 -8.03
CA GLN A 71 -7.86 8.16 -7.56
C GLN A 71 -8.12 6.71 -7.18
N LEU A 72 -8.98 6.52 -6.18
CA LEU A 72 -9.41 5.19 -5.80
C LEU A 72 -10.21 4.57 -6.94
N ARG A 73 -10.17 3.24 -7.05
CA ARG A 73 -10.62 2.56 -8.26
C ARG A 73 -12.12 2.27 -8.30
N HIS A 74 -12.70 2.02 -7.14
CA HIS A 74 -14.12 1.63 -7.11
C HIS A 74 -15.01 2.83 -7.37
N SER A 75 -16.11 2.62 -8.08
CA SER A 75 -17.02 3.71 -8.45
C SER A 75 -17.57 4.48 -7.25
N THR A 76 -17.68 3.83 -6.09
CA THR A 76 -18.18 4.49 -4.88
C THR A 76 -17.15 5.40 -4.21
N SER A 77 -15.88 5.28 -4.57
CA SER A 77 -14.81 6.00 -3.90
C SER A 77 -13.88 6.76 -4.84
N ARG A 78 -14.08 6.66 -6.16
CA ARG A 78 -13.12 7.23 -7.11
C ARG A 78 -13.06 8.75 -7.13
N GLU A 79 -13.96 9.43 -6.43
CA GLU A 79 -13.85 10.88 -6.22
C GLU A 79 -12.71 11.23 -5.25
N HIS A 80 -12.24 10.26 -4.50
CA HIS A 80 -11.22 10.44 -3.48
C HIS A 80 -9.89 9.92 -3.96
N THR A 81 -8.83 10.48 -3.41
CA THR A 81 -7.47 10.12 -3.80
C THR A 81 -6.81 9.25 -2.75
N ILE A 82 -5.71 8.62 -3.16
CA ILE A 82 -4.85 7.87 -2.23
C ILE A 82 -4.34 8.79 -1.12
N GLY A 83 -4.01 10.04 -1.45
CA GLY A 83 -3.56 11.01 -0.43
C GLY A 83 -4.61 11.24 0.65
N GLU A 84 -5.87 11.33 0.27
CA GLU A 84 -6.96 11.49 1.23
C GLU A 84 -7.08 10.27 2.15
N LEU A 85 -7.00 9.07 1.57
CA LEU A 85 -7.06 7.83 2.34
C LEU A 85 -5.93 7.75 3.35
N ILE A 86 -4.71 8.02 2.92
CA ILE A 86 -3.53 7.97 3.78
C ILE A 86 -3.61 9.02 4.87
N SER A 87 -4.01 10.24 4.53
CA SER A 87 -4.15 11.32 5.49
C SER A 87 -5.12 10.95 6.62
N ALA A 88 -6.26 10.42 6.26
CA ALA A 88 -7.29 10.07 7.23
C ALA A 88 -6.82 8.96 8.16
N LEU A 89 -6.27 7.88 7.59
CA LEU A 89 -5.91 6.70 8.36
C LEU A 89 -4.56 6.84 9.05
N GLY A 90 -3.64 7.53 8.43
CA GLY A 90 -2.33 7.77 9.03
C GLY A 90 -2.41 8.62 10.27
N GLN A 91 -3.28 9.62 10.27
CA GLN A 91 -3.48 10.46 11.44
C GLN A 91 -4.11 9.70 12.60
N ILE A 92 -5.01 8.79 12.30
CA ILE A 92 -5.64 7.96 13.32
C ILE A 92 -4.65 6.97 13.90
N ALA A 93 -3.77 6.44 13.09
CA ALA A 93 -2.79 5.44 13.52
C ALA A 93 -1.71 6.02 14.43
N ARG A 94 -1.59 7.31 14.48
CA ARG A 94 -0.63 8.01 15.36
C ARG A 94 -1.31 8.51 16.64
#